data_466675a0a9aa7f1266e57506d6484f07
#
_entry.id   466675a0a9aa7f1266e57506d6484f07
#
_cell.length_a   1.000
_cell.length_b   1.000
_cell.length_c   1.000
_cell.angle_alpha   90.00
_cell.angle_beta   90.00
_cell.angle_gamma   90.00
#
_symmetry.space_group_name_H-M   'P 1'
#
loop_
_entity.id
_entity.type
_entity.pdbx_description
1 polymer ?
#
loop_
_entity_poly.entity_id
_entity_poly.type
_entity_poly.pdbx_seq_one_letter_code
_entity_poly.pdbx_strand_id
1 'polypeptide(L)'
;MPSLIWVRSLISEHAVYSDKKVLLVTNDLGPRAGGIETFILGLIEGLPKNSLVIYTSKQKGSAPFDAQLTEKFGAIIIRDRTKMLLPTPRINRKAASILKQYQIKNVWFGAAAPLALMAKQMRKAGASNIVALSHGHELWWAKIPILRQLLQKIIRDIDSLGYLGDYTKSEIIKVTKESKKLVQISPGIDINHFSPKDPNPKLVARYQLEG
;
A
#
# COMPACT_ATOMS: atom_id res chain seq x y z
N MET A 1 -15.08 9.54 -8.67
CA MET A 1 -14.64 9.19 -7.30
C MET A 1 -14.83 7.69 -6.96
N PRO A 2 -14.47 6.75 -7.84
CA PRO A 2 -14.60 5.30 -7.54
C PRO A 2 -13.49 4.74 -6.65
N SER A 3 -12.27 5.31 -6.68
CA SER A 3 -11.11 4.80 -5.94
C SER A 3 -11.20 4.97 -4.41
N LEU A 4 -12.05 5.89 -3.92
CA LEU A 4 -12.30 6.13 -2.50
C LEU A 4 -13.20 5.07 -1.83
N ILE A 5 -14.05 4.42 -2.62
CA ILE A 5 -15.00 3.42 -2.13
C ILE A 5 -14.26 2.16 -1.67
N TRP A 6 -13.14 1.85 -2.28
CA TRP A 6 -12.41 0.63 -2.01
C TRP A 6 -11.61 0.66 -0.69
N VAL A 7 -10.90 1.75 -0.42
CA VAL A 7 -10.25 1.95 0.89
C VAL A 7 -11.30 2.02 2.00
N ARG A 8 -12.51 2.55 1.71
CA ARG A 8 -13.66 2.52 2.62
C ARG A 8 -14.27 1.13 2.78
N SER A 9 -14.31 0.28 1.75
CA SER A 9 -14.85 -1.09 1.86
C SER A 9 -13.90 -2.05 2.58
N LEU A 10 -12.60 -1.73 2.60
CA LEU A 10 -11.62 -2.42 3.44
C LEU A 10 -11.85 -2.16 4.95
N ILE A 11 -12.50 -1.05 5.28
CA ILE A 11 -12.96 -0.72 6.61
C ILE A 11 -14.47 -1.01 6.59
N SER A 12 -14.86 -2.24 6.98
CA SER A 12 -16.26 -2.70 6.97
C SER A 12 -17.24 -1.59 7.38
N GLU A 13 -18.36 -1.43 6.66
CA GLU A 13 -19.36 -0.39 6.88
C GLU A 13 -20.01 -0.40 8.28
N HIS A 14 -19.66 -1.37 9.12
CA HIS A 14 -20.24 -1.58 10.45
C HIS A 14 -19.30 -1.27 11.63
N ALA A 15 -18.08 -0.78 11.40
CA ALA A 15 -17.20 -0.41 12.50
C ALA A 15 -17.45 1.03 12.96
N VAL A 16 -17.81 1.20 14.22
CA VAL A 16 -17.89 2.48 14.92
C VAL A 16 -16.58 3.25 14.77
N TYR A 17 -16.63 4.58 14.70
CA TYR A 17 -15.53 5.51 14.36
C TYR A 17 -14.19 5.29 15.12
N SER A 18 -14.18 4.62 16.27
CA SER A 18 -12.97 4.29 17.04
C SER A 18 -12.12 3.18 16.44
N ASP A 19 -12.66 2.31 15.58
CA ASP A 19 -11.96 1.17 14.98
C ASP A 19 -11.29 1.47 13.63
N LYS A 20 -11.22 2.75 13.22
CA LYS A 20 -10.75 3.16 11.89
C LYS A 20 -9.25 3.39 11.77
N LYS A 21 -8.47 3.15 12.83
CA LYS A 21 -7.01 3.28 12.75
C LYS A 21 -6.41 2.20 11.86
N VAL A 22 -5.49 2.62 10.99
CA VAL A 22 -4.77 1.76 10.05
C VAL A 22 -3.28 1.85 10.32
N LEU A 23 -2.61 0.71 10.42
CA LEU A 23 -1.16 0.61 10.39
C LEU A 23 -0.72 0.35 8.95
N LEU A 24 -0.16 1.35 8.29
CA LEU A 24 0.54 1.17 7.02
C LEU A 24 1.99 0.74 7.29
N VAL A 25 2.38 -0.40 6.73
CA VAL A 25 3.76 -0.88 6.74
C VAL A 25 4.29 -0.86 5.32
N THR A 26 5.27 0.02 5.04
CA THR A 26 5.79 0.20 3.67
C THR A 26 7.25 0.63 3.68
N ASN A 27 7.95 0.32 2.59
CA ASN A 27 9.25 0.93 2.23
C ASN A 27 9.08 2.13 1.29
N ASP A 28 7.90 2.25 0.68
CA ASP A 28 7.60 3.18 -0.40
C ASP A 28 6.83 4.38 0.14
N LEU A 29 7.52 5.17 0.96
CA LEU A 29 7.04 6.46 1.47
C LEU A 29 8.13 7.50 1.23
N GLY A 30 7.74 8.66 0.72
CA GLY A 30 8.67 9.76 0.43
C GLY A 30 9.69 10.08 1.55
N PRO A 31 10.63 10.97 1.27
CA PRO A 31 10.63 12.01 0.22
C PRO A 31 11.06 11.54 -1.18
N ARG A 32 11.52 10.29 -1.32
CA ARG A 32 11.85 9.76 -2.65
C ARG A 32 10.60 9.78 -3.53
N ALA A 33 10.71 10.30 -4.74
CA ALA A 33 9.65 10.24 -5.74
C ALA A 33 9.71 8.90 -6.50
N GLY A 34 8.53 8.29 -6.71
CA GLY A 34 8.37 7.06 -7.48
C GLY A 34 6.90 6.74 -7.69
N GLY A 35 6.60 5.85 -8.63
CA GLY A 35 5.21 5.50 -8.96
C GLY A 35 4.46 4.84 -7.79
N ILE A 36 5.13 3.96 -7.02
CA ILE A 36 4.52 3.30 -5.86
C ILE A 36 4.28 4.32 -4.75
N GLU A 37 5.27 5.18 -4.45
CA GLU A 37 5.14 6.23 -3.45
C GLU A 37 3.98 7.19 -3.78
N THR A 38 3.87 7.63 -5.03
CA THR A 38 2.78 8.49 -5.49
C THR A 38 1.42 7.79 -5.37
N PHE A 39 1.36 6.52 -5.72
CA PHE A 39 0.13 5.73 -5.60
C PHE A 39 -0.31 5.56 -4.13
N ILE A 40 0.63 5.24 -3.25
CA ILE A 40 0.36 5.12 -1.80
C ILE A 40 -0.11 6.46 -1.23
N LEU A 41 0.52 7.58 -1.60
CA LEU A 41 0.10 8.93 -1.17
C LEU A 41 -1.31 9.25 -1.64
N GLY A 42 -1.66 8.93 -2.89
CA GLY A 42 -3.02 9.11 -3.41
C GLY A 42 -4.06 8.29 -2.65
N LEU A 43 -3.71 7.08 -2.17
CA LEU A 43 -4.60 6.29 -1.31
C LEU A 43 -4.72 6.89 0.09
N ILE A 44 -3.63 7.42 0.65
CA ILE A 44 -3.62 8.10 1.96
C ILE A 44 -4.56 9.30 1.97
N GLU A 45 -4.64 10.06 0.87
CA GLU A 45 -5.56 11.20 0.72
C GLU A 45 -7.04 10.82 0.88
N GLY A 46 -7.38 9.57 0.61
CA GLY A 46 -8.73 9.03 0.79
C GLY A 46 -9.06 8.56 2.22
N LEU A 47 -8.08 8.52 3.12
CA LEU A 47 -8.31 8.08 4.50
C LEU A 47 -8.80 9.21 5.40
N PRO A 48 -9.58 8.92 6.45
CA PRO A 48 -9.95 9.91 7.45
C PRO A 48 -8.71 10.50 8.13
N LYS A 49 -8.74 11.81 8.45
CA LYS A 49 -7.67 12.43 9.24
C LYS A 49 -7.50 11.70 10.59
N ASN A 50 -6.27 11.67 11.10
CA ASN A 50 -5.88 11.05 12.37
C ASN A 50 -6.12 9.52 12.43
N SER A 51 -6.39 8.86 11.30
CA SER A 51 -6.61 7.41 11.26
C SER A 51 -5.35 6.61 10.94
N LEU A 52 -4.25 7.26 10.55
CA LEU A 52 -3.10 6.58 9.98
C LEU A 52 -1.89 6.59 10.90
N VAL A 53 -1.34 5.40 11.14
CA VAL A 53 0.00 5.18 11.71
C VAL A 53 0.85 4.51 10.63
N ILE A 54 2.00 5.09 10.32
CA ILE A 54 2.90 4.59 9.26
C ILE A 54 4.17 4.06 9.89
N TYR A 55 4.51 2.81 9.62
CA TYR A 55 5.80 2.23 9.92
C TYR A 55 6.59 2.03 8.64
N THR A 56 7.69 2.76 8.51
CA THR A 56 8.49 2.81 7.29
C THR A 56 9.99 2.82 7.55
N SER A 57 10.77 2.66 6.50
CA SER A 57 12.24 2.68 6.55
C SER A 57 12.80 4.10 6.69
N LYS A 58 14.07 4.20 7.13
CA LYS A 58 14.79 5.48 7.19
C LYS A 58 15.10 5.96 5.77
N GLN A 59 14.85 7.25 5.52
CA GLN A 59 15.28 7.95 4.32
C GLN A 59 15.96 9.26 4.67
N LYS A 60 16.96 9.66 3.89
CA LYS A 60 17.63 10.96 4.06
C LYS A 60 16.64 12.08 3.73
N GLY A 61 16.64 13.15 4.53
CA GLY A 61 15.78 14.31 4.28
C GLY A 61 14.29 14.07 4.53
N SER A 62 13.91 13.04 5.28
CA SER A 62 12.50 12.70 5.49
C SER A 62 11.75 13.62 6.48
N ALA A 63 12.43 14.34 7.33
CA ALA A 63 11.79 15.13 8.41
C ALA A 63 10.79 16.19 7.89
N PRO A 64 11.10 17.02 6.86
CA PRO A 64 10.12 17.94 6.29
C PRO A 64 8.92 17.24 5.66
N PHE A 65 9.16 16.14 4.96
CA PHE A 65 8.10 15.33 4.35
C PHE A 65 7.17 14.72 5.41
N ASP A 66 7.75 14.18 6.48
CA ASP A 66 6.99 13.59 7.59
C ASP A 66 6.14 14.67 8.30
N ALA A 67 6.70 15.87 8.50
CA ALA A 67 5.97 17.00 9.05
C ALA A 67 4.76 17.39 8.19
N GLN A 68 4.93 17.47 6.87
CA GLN A 68 3.83 17.76 5.93
C GLN A 68 2.72 16.70 5.98
N LEU A 69 3.06 15.42 6.03
CA LEU A 69 2.06 14.35 6.16
C LEU A 69 1.33 14.41 7.51
N THR A 70 2.06 14.72 8.58
CA THR A 70 1.46 14.88 9.90
C THR A 70 0.51 16.08 9.93
N GLU A 71 0.88 17.21 9.37
CA GLU A 71 0.05 18.40 9.28
C GLU A 71 -1.20 18.17 8.41
N LYS A 72 -1.00 17.62 7.20
CA LYS A 72 -2.08 17.43 6.22
C LYS A 72 -3.10 16.37 6.67
N PHE A 73 -2.62 15.24 7.20
CA PHE A 73 -3.45 14.05 7.45
C PHE A 73 -3.58 13.66 8.92
N GLY A 74 -2.82 14.29 9.82
CA GLY A 74 -2.72 13.85 11.22
C GLY A 74 -2.07 12.47 11.36
N ALA A 75 -1.22 12.09 10.40
CA ALA A 75 -0.56 10.79 10.38
C ALA A 75 0.56 10.73 11.42
N ILE A 76 0.68 9.60 12.10
CA ILE A 76 1.81 9.31 12.99
C ILE A 76 2.83 8.51 12.19
N ILE A 77 4.04 9.03 11.98
CA ILE A 77 5.07 8.39 11.17
C ILE A 77 6.18 7.88 12.07
N ILE A 78 6.44 6.58 11.99
CA ILE A 78 7.47 5.88 12.73
C ILE A 78 8.48 5.33 11.74
N ARG A 79 9.66 5.98 11.67
CA ARG A 79 10.74 5.50 10.81
C ARG A 79 11.65 4.54 11.58
N ASP A 80 11.89 3.39 10.98
CA ASP A 80 12.90 2.46 11.46
C ASP A 80 14.31 2.99 11.17
N ARG A 81 15.29 2.53 11.91
CA ARG A 81 16.70 2.87 11.67
C ARG A 81 17.30 2.23 10.42
N THR A 82 16.65 1.22 9.86
CA THR A 82 17.11 0.52 8.65
C THR A 82 16.71 1.27 7.38
N LYS A 83 17.54 1.16 6.33
CA LYS A 83 17.27 1.75 5.01
C LYS A 83 16.15 1.01 4.25
N MET A 84 15.83 -0.22 4.68
CA MET A 84 14.78 -1.05 4.12
C MET A 84 14.18 -1.92 5.23
N LEU A 85 12.86 -1.96 5.34
CA LEU A 85 12.17 -2.93 6.17
C LEU A 85 12.18 -4.29 5.47
N LEU A 86 12.60 -5.31 6.20
CA LEU A 86 12.51 -6.71 5.81
C LEU A 86 11.76 -7.47 6.92
N PRO A 87 11.08 -8.57 6.62
CA PRO A 87 10.26 -9.33 7.58
C PRO A 87 11.13 -10.13 8.58
N THR A 88 12.08 -9.46 9.21
CA THR A 88 12.95 -10.03 10.26
C THR A 88 12.21 -10.10 11.59
N PRO A 89 12.65 -10.96 12.55
CA PRO A 89 12.04 -11.02 13.89
C PRO A 89 12.00 -9.66 14.61
N ARG A 90 13.01 -8.81 14.42
CA ARG A 90 13.06 -7.46 15.01
C ARG A 90 11.98 -6.55 14.43
N ILE A 91 11.87 -6.49 13.09
CA ILE A 91 10.87 -5.65 12.40
C ILE A 91 9.45 -6.16 12.71
N ASN A 92 9.24 -7.48 12.70
CA ASN A 92 7.97 -8.09 13.11
C ASN A 92 7.55 -7.68 14.53
N ARG A 93 8.46 -7.78 15.51
CA ARG A 93 8.18 -7.37 16.91
C ARG A 93 7.87 -5.90 17.01
N LYS A 94 8.60 -5.05 16.28
CA LYS A 94 8.37 -3.59 16.27
C LYS A 94 7.00 -3.25 15.68
N ALA A 95 6.65 -3.81 14.51
CA ALA A 95 5.34 -3.61 13.91
C ALA A 95 4.20 -4.09 14.82
N ALA A 96 4.35 -5.26 15.44
CA ALA A 96 3.39 -5.79 16.42
C ALA A 96 3.26 -4.91 17.67
N SER A 97 4.36 -4.31 18.15
CA SER A 97 4.30 -3.38 19.28
C SER A 97 3.57 -2.08 18.93
N ILE A 98 3.79 -1.55 17.73
CA ILE A 98 3.06 -0.38 17.22
C ILE A 98 1.57 -0.67 17.13
N LEU A 99 1.19 -1.80 16.53
CA LEU A 99 -0.21 -2.23 16.43
C LEU A 99 -0.90 -2.27 17.80
N LYS A 100 -0.24 -2.84 18.80
CA LYS A 100 -0.76 -2.91 20.19
C LYS A 100 -0.81 -1.53 20.86
N GLN A 101 0.26 -0.75 20.74
CA GLN A 101 0.39 0.60 21.35
C GLN A 101 -0.74 1.53 20.90
N TYR A 102 -1.09 1.49 19.62
CA TYR A 102 -2.12 2.35 19.04
C TYR A 102 -3.50 1.66 18.95
N GLN A 103 -3.64 0.43 19.47
CA GLN A 103 -4.88 -0.37 19.48
C GLN A 103 -5.46 -0.56 18.07
N ILE A 104 -4.59 -0.80 17.09
CA ILE A 104 -4.95 -0.90 15.68
C ILE A 104 -5.48 -2.31 15.36
N LYS A 105 -6.54 -2.38 14.57
CA LYS A 105 -7.12 -3.64 14.06
C LYS A 105 -6.89 -3.85 12.56
N ASN A 106 -6.62 -2.78 11.83
CA ASN A 106 -6.48 -2.79 10.38
C ASN A 106 -5.01 -2.60 9.99
N VAL A 107 -4.45 -3.52 9.22
CA VAL A 107 -3.08 -3.46 8.73
C VAL A 107 -3.09 -3.39 7.21
N TRP A 108 -2.35 -2.45 6.67
CA TRP A 108 -2.13 -2.29 5.25
C TRP A 108 -0.63 -2.42 4.94
N PHE A 109 -0.27 -3.43 4.15
CA PHE A 109 1.07 -3.53 3.57
C PHE A 109 1.09 -2.78 2.24
N GLY A 110 1.91 -1.73 2.15
CA GLY A 110 2.03 -0.89 0.96
C GLY A 110 2.55 -1.65 -0.26
N ALA A 111 3.35 -2.71 -0.04
CA ALA A 111 3.70 -3.70 -1.03
C ALA A 111 3.56 -5.11 -0.43
N ALA A 112 2.99 -6.04 -1.21
CA ALA A 112 2.72 -7.40 -0.72
C ALA A 112 4.01 -8.15 -0.39
N ALA A 113 4.95 -8.23 -1.32
CA ALA A 113 6.21 -8.89 -1.08
C ALA A 113 7.34 -7.87 -0.83
N PRO A 114 8.21 -8.10 0.15
CA PRO A 114 8.21 -9.21 1.10
C PRO A 114 7.44 -8.94 2.40
N LEU A 115 6.95 -7.69 2.62
CA LEU A 115 6.48 -7.21 3.93
C LEU A 115 5.26 -7.98 4.46
N ALA A 116 4.34 -8.38 3.60
CA ALA A 116 3.14 -9.11 4.03
C ALA A 116 3.43 -10.56 4.51
N LEU A 117 4.69 -11.04 4.45
CA LEU A 117 5.10 -12.22 5.21
C LEU A 117 4.93 -12.04 6.73
N MET A 118 4.82 -10.80 7.20
CA MET A 118 4.51 -10.46 8.59
C MET A 118 3.03 -10.64 8.95
N ALA A 119 2.13 -10.87 7.99
CA ALA A 119 0.67 -10.90 8.21
C ALA A 119 0.25 -11.83 9.35
N LYS A 120 0.78 -13.07 9.39
CA LYS A 120 0.50 -14.02 10.47
C LYS A 120 0.88 -13.48 11.85
N GLN A 121 2.00 -12.72 11.94
CA GLN A 121 2.42 -12.12 13.20
C GLN A 121 1.53 -10.93 13.59
N MET A 122 1.09 -10.13 12.61
CA MET A 122 0.12 -9.03 12.85
C MET A 122 -1.21 -9.60 13.34
N ARG A 123 -1.68 -10.71 12.75
CA ARG A 123 -2.88 -11.42 13.19
C ARG A 123 -2.77 -11.86 14.65
N LYS A 124 -1.64 -12.48 15.04
CA LYS A 124 -1.35 -12.87 16.45
C LYS A 124 -1.27 -11.66 17.39
N ALA A 125 -0.86 -10.50 16.90
CA ALA A 125 -0.79 -9.28 17.69
C ALA A 125 -2.14 -8.58 17.87
N GLY A 126 -3.21 -9.05 17.18
CA GLY A 126 -4.58 -8.56 17.31
C GLY A 126 -5.16 -7.86 16.09
N ALA A 127 -4.50 -7.93 14.92
CA ALA A 127 -5.07 -7.43 13.67
C ALA A 127 -6.29 -8.26 13.27
N SER A 128 -7.40 -7.59 12.92
CA SER A 128 -8.63 -8.22 12.41
C SER A 128 -8.70 -8.19 10.90
N ASN A 129 -8.17 -7.13 10.28
CA ASN A 129 -8.16 -6.95 8.83
C ASN A 129 -6.73 -6.70 8.35
N ILE A 130 -6.28 -7.46 7.38
CA ILE A 130 -4.94 -7.35 6.81
C ILE A 130 -5.04 -7.32 5.29
N VAL A 131 -4.60 -6.23 4.70
CA VAL A 131 -4.60 -6.05 3.25
C VAL A 131 -3.19 -5.77 2.75
N ALA A 132 -2.92 -6.13 1.51
CA ALA A 132 -1.66 -5.85 0.85
C ALA A 132 -1.89 -5.38 -0.59
N LEU A 133 -0.94 -4.61 -1.14
CA LEU A 133 -0.98 -4.16 -2.53
C LEU A 133 0.05 -4.91 -3.35
N SER A 134 -0.37 -5.40 -4.52
CA SER A 134 0.49 -5.89 -5.57
C SER A 134 0.70 -4.78 -6.60
N HIS A 135 1.95 -4.39 -6.78
CA HIS A 135 2.35 -3.43 -7.82
C HIS A 135 2.89 -4.12 -9.08
N GLY A 136 2.83 -5.45 -9.11
CA GLY A 136 3.26 -6.27 -10.24
C GLY A 136 4.76 -6.61 -10.24
N HIS A 137 5.60 -5.87 -9.51
CA HIS A 137 7.04 -6.15 -9.47
C HIS A 137 7.38 -7.48 -8.77
N GLU A 138 6.52 -7.97 -7.89
CA GLU A 138 6.70 -9.26 -7.19
C GLU A 138 6.26 -10.47 -8.04
N LEU A 139 5.71 -10.27 -9.21
CA LEU A 139 5.25 -11.38 -10.07
C LEU A 139 6.37 -12.33 -10.50
N TRP A 140 7.62 -11.84 -10.55
CA TRP A 140 8.77 -12.72 -10.80
C TRP A 140 8.98 -13.77 -9.71
N TRP A 141 8.45 -13.54 -8.48
CA TRP A 141 8.43 -14.55 -7.42
C TRP A 141 7.67 -15.81 -7.85
N ALA A 142 6.65 -15.67 -8.68
CA ALA A 142 5.85 -16.77 -9.19
C ALA A 142 6.68 -17.76 -10.04
N LYS A 143 7.81 -17.30 -10.60
CA LYS A 143 8.68 -18.09 -11.49
C LYS A 143 9.72 -18.93 -10.71
N ILE A 144 9.98 -18.61 -9.45
CA ILE A 144 10.98 -19.29 -8.62
C ILE A 144 10.26 -20.12 -7.56
N PRO A 145 10.45 -21.45 -7.49
CA PRO A 145 9.64 -22.33 -6.64
C PRO A 145 9.54 -21.90 -5.18
N ILE A 146 10.66 -21.54 -4.54
CA ILE A 146 10.69 -21.10 -3.14
C ILE A 146 9.95 -19.78 -2.95
N LEU A 147 10.17 -18.81 -3.83
CA LEU A 147 9.53 -17.50 -3.76
C LEU A 147 8.03 -17.61 -4.08
N ARG A 148 7.64 -18.51 -4.97
CA ARG A 148 6.24 -18.85 -5.25
C ARG A 148 5.52 -19.34 -3.99
N GLN A 149 6.15 -20.22 -3.21
CA GLN A 149 5.59 -20.69 -1.93
C GLN A 149 5.43 -19.53 -0.92
N LEU A 150 6.41 -18.60 -0.87
CA LEU A 150 6.30 -17.41 -0.03
C LEU A 150 5.16 -16.50 -0.49
N LEU A 151 4.98 -16.30 -1.79
CA LEU A 151 3.87 -15.53 -2.34
C LEU A 151 2.51 -16.18 -2.02
N GLN A 152 2.41 -17.51 -2.17
CA GLN A 152 1.23 -18.27 -1.76
C GLN A 152 0.94 -18.10 -0.26
N LYS A 153 1.98 -18.13 0.57
CA LYS A 153 1.86 -17.90 2.01
C LYS A 153 1.34 -16.49 2.32
N ILE A 154 1.86 -15.46 1.65
CA ILE A 154 1.37 -14.09 1.78
C ILE A 154 -0.13 -14.05 1.49
N ILE A 155 -0.56 -14.52 0.32
CA ILE A 155 -1.96 -14.48 -0.12
C ILE A 155 -2.88 -15.24 0.83
N ARG A 156 -2.44 -16.35 1.37
CA ARG A 156 -3.20 -17.12 2.37
C ARG A 156 -3.39 -16.35 3.67
N ASP A 157 -2.35 -15.68 4.16
CA ASP A 157 -2.30 -15.07 5.50
C ASP A 157 -2.94 -13.66 5.55
N ILE A 158 -3.25 -13.02 4.41
CA ILE A 158 -3.96 -11.74 4.29
C ILE A 158 -5.45 -11.95 3.98
N ASP A 159 -6.26 -10.92 4.18
CA ASP A 159 -7.70 -10.94 3.87
C ASP A 159 -7.98 -10.50 2.43
N SER A 160 -7.24 -9.49 1.92
CA SER A 160 -7.39 -9.00 0.56
C SER A 160 -6.05 -8.59 -0.05
N LEU A 161 -5.90 -8.87 -1.34
CA LEU A 161 -4.78 -8.45 -2.17
C LEU A 161 -5.28 -7.49 -3.25
N GLY A 162 -4.88 -6.22 -3.14
CA GLY A 162 -5.12 -5.23 -4.18
C GLY A 162 -4.17 -5.43 -5.36
N TYR A 163 -4.67 -5.31 -6.58
CA TYR A 163 -3.87 -5.35 -7.81
C TYR A 163 -4.30 -4.24 -8.78
N LEU A 164 -3.40 -3.81 -9.67
CA LEU A 164 -3.63 -2.64 -10.53
C LEU A 164 -4.36 -2.99 -11.84
N GLY A 165 -4.00 -4.09 -12.48
CA GLY A 165 -4.52 -4.43 -13.82
C GLY A 165 -4.61 -5.92 -14.07
N ASP A 166 -5.28 -6.29 -15.17
CA ASP A 166 -5.61 -7.67 -15.51
C ASP A 166 -4.40 -8.58 -15.70
N TYR A 167 -3.29 -8.05 -16.19
CA TYR A 167 -2.04 -8.80 -16.28
C TYR A 167 -1.59 -9.28 -14.89
N THR A 168 -1.56 -8.38 -13.91
CA THR A 168 -1.20 -8.73 -12.52
C THR A 168 -2.16 -9.77 -11.96
N LYS A 169 -3.46 -9.60 -12.18
CA LYS A 169 -4.49 -10.56 -11.77
C LYS A 169 -4.24 -11.94 -12.36
N SER A 170 -4.04 -12.02 -13.66
CA SER A 170 -3.84 -13.28 -14.37
C SER A 170 -2.63 -14.06 -13.86
N GLU A 171 -1.52 -13.37 -13.56
CA GLU A 171 -0.32 -13.99 -13.01
C GLU A 171 -0.52 -14.46 -11.56
N ILE A 172 -1.21 -13.67 -10.73
CA ILE A 172 -1.49 -14.05 -9.35
C ILE A 172 -2.41 -15.28 -9.30
N ILE A 173 -3.43 -15.37 -10.15
CA ILE A 173 -4.34 -16.53 -10.22
C ILE A 173 -3.59 -17.84 -10.54
N LYS A 174 -2.52 -17.78 -11.32
CA LYS A 174 -1.66 -18.96 -11.59
C LYS A 174 -0.91 -19.44 -10.33
N VAL A 175 -0.76 -18.58 -9.35
CA VAL A 175 -0.02 -18.87 -8.12
C VAL A 175 -0.94 -19.35 -7.01
N THR A 176 -2.18 -18.87 -6.95
CA THR A 176 -3.11 -19.12 -5.86
C THR A 176 -4.49 -19.53 -6.34
N LYS A 177 -5.19 -20.34 -5.51
CA LYS A 177 -6.61 -20.63 -5.69
C LYS A 177 -7.52 -19.60 -4.97
N GLU A 178 -6.95 -18.64 -4.27
CA GLU A 178 -7.64 -17.66 -3.42
C GLU A 178 -8.13 -16.43 -4.24
N SER A 179 -8.79 -16.69 -5.38
CA SER A 179 -9.25 -15.62 -6.28
C SER A 179 -10.23 -14.63 -5.64
N LYS A 180 -11.00 -15.08 -4.64
CA LYS A 180 -11.96 -14.23 -3.91
C LYS A 180 -11.30 -13.12 -3.08
N LYS A 181 -10.01 -13.24 -2.79
CA LYS A 181 -9.24 -12.21 -2.07
C LYS A 181 -8.68 -11.12 -2.98
N LEU A 182 -8.81 -11.26 -4.29
CA LEU A 182 -8.25 -10.32 -5.26
C LEU A 182 -9.21 -9.16 -5.52
N VAL A 183 -8.73 -7.94 -5.30
CA VAL A 183 -9.51 -6.71 -5.51
C VAL A 183 -8.75 -5.76 -6.42
N GLN A 184 -9.39 -5.34 -7.51
CA GLN A 184 -8.77 -4.39 -8.43
C GLN A 184 -8.81 -2.98 -7.85
N ILE A 185 -7.65 -2.31 -7.91
CA ILE A 185 -7.48 -0.92 -7.49
C ILE A 185 -6.85 -0.15 -8.65
N SER A 186 -7.62 0.73 -9.26
CA SER A 186 -7.08 1.63 -10.28
C SER A 186 -6.49 2.88 -9.63
N PRO A 187 -5.33 3.35 -10.10
CA PRO A 187 -4.84 4.67 -9.72
C PRO A 187 -5.87 5.74 -10.03
N GLY A 188 -6.15 6.60 -9.07
CA GLY A 188 -6.96 7.79 -9.29
C GLY A 188 -6.14 8.88 -9.96
N ILE A 189 -6.79 9.76 -10.73
CA ILE A 189 -6.21 10.99 -11.24
C ILE A 189 -7.03 12.18 -10.73
N ASP A 190 -6.36 13.29 -10.51
CA ASP A 190 -7.04 14.56 -10.22
C ASP A 190 -7.65 15.12 -11.51
N ILE A 191 -8.96 14.95 -11.66
CA ILE A 191 -9.72 15.41 -12.83
C ILE A 191 -9.79 16.96 -12.95
N ASN A 192 -9.50 17.69 -11.87
CA ASN A 192 -9.42 19.14 -11.91
C ASN A 192 -8.07 19.61 -12.48
N HIS A 193 -7.03 18.81 -12.31
CA HIS A 193 -5.70 19.07 -12.83
C HIS A 193 -5.51 18.46 -14.23
N PHE A 194 -5.96 17.24 -14.43
CA PHE A 194 -5.87 16.50 -15.70
C PHE A 194 -7.20 16.55 -16.43
N SER A 195 -7.34 17.47 -17.37
CA SER A 195 -8.50 17.60 -18.24
C SER A 195 -8.07 17.53 -19.71
N PRO A 196 -8.92 17.05 -20.63
CA PRO A 196 -8.67 17.13 -22.06
C PRO A 196 -8.40 18.59 -22.45
N LYS A 197 -7.31 18.81 -23.18
CA LYS A 197 -6.91 20.13 -23.70
C LYS A 197 -6.46 19.95 -25.14
N ASP A 198 -6.52 21.03 -25.90
CA ASP A 198 -5.93 21.04 -27.24
C ASP A 198 -4.45 20.64 -27.17
N PRO A 199 -3.97 19.88 -28.15
CA PRO A 199 -2.57 19.49 -28.22
C PRO A 199 -1.65 20.72 -28.23
N ASN A 200 -0.58 20.69 -27.45
CA ASN A 200 0.41 21.76 -27.47
C ASN A 200 1.13 21.77 -28.83
N PRO A 201 0.98 22.84 -29.67
CA PRO A 201 1.54 22.84 -31.01
C PRO A 201 3.06 22.63 -31.03
N LYS A 202 3.77 23.10 -30.00
CA LYS A 202 5.22 22.92 -29.90
C LYS A 202 5.60 21.46 -29.68
N LEU A 203 4.78 20.69 -28.92
CA LEU A 203 5.00 19.27 -28.71
C LEU A 203 4.63 18.47 -29.95
N VAL A 204 3.51 18.80 -30.59
CA VAL A 204 3.08 18.20 -31.88
C VAL A 204 4.18 18.34 -32.92
N ALA A 205 4.70 19.54 -33.14
CA ALA A 205 5.77 19.81 -34.11
C ALA A 205 7.09 19.09 -33.70
N ARG A 206 7.45 19.15 -32.41
CA ARG A 206 8.70 18.53 -31.90
C ARG A 206 8.73 17.02 -32.07
N TYR A 207 7.61 16.34 -31.87
CA TYR A 207 7.52 14.88 -31.91
C TYR A 207 6.81 14.35 -33.15
N GLN A 208 6.51 15.23 -34.13
CA GLN A 208 5.83 14.85 -35.38
C GLN A 208 4.55 14.04 -35.15
N LEU A 209 3.72 14.48 -34.18
CA LEU A 209 2.49 13.79 -33.78
C LEU A 209 1.29 14.20 -34.65
N GLU A 210 1.51 14.42 -35.94
CA GLU A 210 0.41 14.64 -36.91
C GLU A 210 -0.27 13.29 -37.14
N GLY A 211 -1.52 13.16 -36.68
CA GLY A 211 -2.38 12.01 -36.85
C GLY A 211 -3.48 12.28 -37.88
#